data_68a5eff9fbbeabd8dd0daec75c4327dc
#
_entry.id   68a5eff9fbbeabd8dd0daec75c4327dc
#
_cell.length_a   1.000
_cell.length_b   1.000
_cell.length_c   1.000
_cell.angle_alpha   90.00
_cell.angle_beta   90.00
_cell.angle_gamma   90.00
#
_symmetry.space_group_name_H-M   'P 1'
#
loop_
_entity.id
_entity.type
_entity.pdbx_description
1 polymer ?
#
loop_
_entity_poly.entity_id
_entity_poly.type
_entity_poly.pdbx_seq_one_letter_code
_entity_poly.pdbx_strand_id
1 'polypeptide(L)'
;MLRILHFADAHIDIANYGRHDPQSGLPMRVLDFLKALDTIVDTAIAEKVDLVLFAGDAYKDRTPAPTFQREWGRRIIRLSRAGIPCVLLIGNHDLSPALGRAHALQEYQTLEVENVLVIDKPRLLRPDDLFGLPLQIMAIPWISRSSLMAHLQISATEPHKIHEEIEQRLQEIVQDWFRQTDRNLPTVLAAHATVQGARYGRERSIMLGNDLVLPGSLVRDNRLDYVALGHIH
;
A
#
# COMPACT_ATOMS: atom_id res chain seq x y z
N MET A 1 4.97 7.39 23.01
CA MET A 1 4.62 6.12 22.34
C MET A 1 3.99 6.48 20.99
N LEU A 2 4.54 6.00 19.86
CA LEU A 2 3.96 6.23 18.54
C LEU A 2 2.69 5.38 18.36
N ARG A 3 1.63 6.00 17.84
CA ARG A 3 0.38 5.35 17.47
C ARG A 3 0.21 5.38 15.96
N ILE A 4 0.16 4.22 15.35
CA ILE A 4 -0.01 4.06 13.90
C ILE A 4 -1.33 3.36 13.65
N LEU A 5 -2.17 3.93 12.78
CA LEU A 5 -3.34 3.25 12.26
C LEU A 5 -2.97 2.66 10.91
N HIS A 6 -2.97 1.32 10.81
CA HIS A 6 -2.70 0.59 9.58
C HIS A 6 -3.98 0.01 9.02
N PHE A 7 -4.18 0.18 7.70
CA PHE A 7 -5.21 -0.51 6.94
C PHE A 7 -4.77 -0.73 5.48
N ALA A 8 -5.45 -1.61 4.77
CA ALA A 8 -5.17 -1.94 3.38
C ALA A 8 -6.46 -2.38 2.65
N ASP A 9 -6.37 -2.63 1.36
CA ASP A 9 -7.36 -3.36 0.57
C ASP A 9 -8.78 -2.77 0.70
N ALA A 10 -8.87 -1.45 0.54
CA ALA A 10 -10.15 -0.73 0.64
C ALA A 10 -11.09 -1.06 -0.52
N HIS A 11 -10.53 -1.38 -1.71
CA HIS A 11 -11.22 -1.84 -2.90
C HIS A 11 -12.55 -1.13 -3.19
N ILE A 12 -12.54 0.21 -3.17
CA ILE A 12 -13.72 0.99 -3.52
C ILE A 12 -14.11 0.66 -4.97
N ASP A 13 -15.31 0.10 -5.15
CA ASP A 13 -15.76 -0.42 -6.42
C ASP A 13 -17.21 -0.06 -6.76
N ILE A 14 -17.48 -0.12 -8.07
CA ILE A 14 -18.84 -0.05 -8.60
C ILE A 14 -19.55 -1.37 -8.28
N ALA A 15 -20.55 -1.33 -7.42
CA ALA A 15 -21.52 -2.41 -7.37
C ALA A 15 -22.46 -2.26 -8.58
N ASN A 16 -22.25 -3.07 -9.63
CA ASN A 16 -23.11 -3.07 -10.82
C ASN A 16 -24.54 -3.59 -10.54
N TYR A 17 -24.79 -4.09 -9.32
CA TYR A 17 -26.05 -4.70 -8.91
C TYR A 17 -26.46 -4.16 -7.55
N GLY A 18 -27.75 -3.84 -7.40
CA GLY A 18 -28.32 -3.43 -6.12
C GLY A 18 -29.08 -2.11 -6.16
N ARG A 19 -29.59 -1.74 -5.01
CA ARG A 19 -30.31 -0.46 -4.85
C ARG A 19 -29.32 0.69 -4.78
N HIS A 20 -29.73 1.83 -5.32
CA HIS A 20 -29.02 3.09 -5.18
C HIS A 20 -29.64 3.92 -4.06
N ASP A 21 -28.82 4.64 -3.36
CA ASP A 21 -29.27 5.62 -2.39
C ASP A 21 -29.91 6.83 -3.11
N PRO A 22 -31.15 7.19 -2.79
CA PRO A 22 -31.84 8.29 -3.48
C PRO A 22 -31.18 9.66 -3.30
N GLN A 23 -30.41 9.85 -2.22
CA GLN A 23 -29.79 11.14 -1.92
C GLN A 23 -28.44 11.33 -2.61
N SER A 24 -27.60 10.32 -2.58
CA SER A 24 -26.24 10.37 -3.15
C SER A 24 -26.16 9.85 -4.59
N GLY A 25 -27.15 9.05 -5.02
CA GLY A 25 -27.11 8.32 -6.28
C GLY A 25 -26.12 7.16 -6.31
N LEU A 26 -25.42 6.91 -5.21
CA LEU A 26 -24.42 5.84 -5.12
C LEU A 26 -25.07 4.48 -4.83
N PRO A 27 -24.51 3.37 -5.33
CA PRO A 27 -24.92 2.05 -4.92
C PRO A 27 -24.79 1.86 -3.40
N MET A 28 -25.78 1.24 -2.75
CA MET A 28 -25.77 1.01 -1.30
C MET A 28 -24.49 0.32 -0.81
N ARG A 29 -23.97 -0.65 -1.59
CA ARG A 29 -22.72 -1.34 -1.25
C ARG A 29 -21.51 -0.40 -1.24
N VAL A 30 -21.47 0.59 -2.12
CA VAL A 30 -20.42 1.61 -2.10
C VAL A 30 -20.51 2.44 -0.83
N LEU A 31 -21.72 2.77 -0.38
CA LEU A 31 -21.91 3.48 0.89
C LEU A 31 -21.41 2.67 2.09
N ASP A 32 -21.55 1.34 2.08
CA ASP A 32 -20.98 0.47 3.14
C ASP A 32 -19.45 0.57 3.18
N PHE A 33 -18.77 0.51 2.03
CA PHE A 33 -17.31 0.70 1.95
C PHE A 33 -16.91 2.10 2.44
N LEU A 34 -17.64 3.13 2.01
CA LEU A 34 -17.36 4.50 2.42
C LEU A 34 -17.56 4.70 3.92
N LYS A 35 -18.57 4.06 4.50
CA LYS A 35 -18.81 4.07 5.95
C LYS A 35 -17.68 3.39 6.73
N ALA A 36 -17.15 2.27 6.23
CA ALA A 36 -15.99 1.64 6.83
C ALA A 36 -14.75 2.56 6.81
N LEU A 37 -14.49 3.21 5.68
CA LEU A 37 -13.43 4.20 5.56
C LEU A 37 -13.66 5.43 6.45
N ASP A 38 -14.89 5.91 6.58
CA ASP A 38 -15.22 6.99 7.52
C ASP A 38 -14.93 6.58 8.95
N THR A 39 -15.24 5.34 9.35
CA THR A 39 -14.89 4.81 10.68
C THR A 39 -13.38 4.81 10.90
N ILE A 40 -12.58 4.41 9.90
CA ILE A 40 -11.13 4.43 9.98
C ILE A 40 -10.61 5.86 10.18
N VAL A 41 -11.08 6.80 9.36
CA VAL A 41 -10.68 8.22 9.43
C VAL A 41 -11.12 8.86 10.73
N ASP A 42 -12.36 8.63 11.16
CA ASP A 42 -12.89 9.17 12.41
C ASP A 42 -12.12 8.63 13.63
N THR A 43 -11.76 7.34 13.62
CA THR A 43 -10.92 6.72 14.65
C THR A 43 -9.53 7.35 14.67
N ALA A 44 -8.89 7.50 13.50
CA ALA A 44 -7.57 8.12 13.42
C ALA A 44 -7.57 9.55 14.03
N ILE A 45 -8.60 10.34 13.72
CA ILE A 45 -8.73 11.71 14.22
C ILE A 45 -9.05 11.72 15.74
N ALA A 46 -10.02 10.90 16.18
CA ALA A 46 -10.43 10.85 17.57
C ALA A 46 -9.30 10.37 18.49
N GLU A 47 -8.55 9.36 18.08
CA GLU A 47 -7.42 8.79 18.80
C GLU A 47 -6.14 9.62 18.64
N LYS A 48 -6.15 10.63 17.77
CA LYS A 48 -4.98 11.47 17.46
C LYS A 48 -3.75 10.61 17.16
N VAL A 49 -3.89 9.72 16.18
CA VAL A 49 -2.77 8.87 15.77
C VAL A 49 -1.65 9.71 15.15
N ASP A 50 -0.40 9.26 15.33
CA ASP A 50 0.75 9.97 14.80
C ASP A 50 0.94 9.73 13.30
N LEU A 51 0.43 8.61 12.77
CA LEU A 51 0.55 8.21 11.38
C LEU A 51 -0.63 7.33 10.96
N VAL A 52 -1.13 7.56 9.76
CA VAL A 52 -1.96 6.60 9.02
C VAL A 52 -1.11 5.94 7.96
N LEU A 53 -1.02 4.60 8.00
CA LEU A 53 -0.29 3.79 7.04
C LEU A 53 -1.26 2.95 6.22
N PHE A 54 -1.37 3.25 4.94
CA PHE A 54 -2.18 2.51 3.99
C PHE A 54 -1.30 1.59 3.15
N ALA A 55 -1.54 0.28 3.21
CA ALA A 55 -0.69 -0.71 2.56
C ALA A 55 -1.23 -1.20 1.21
N GLY A 56 -1.88 -0.32 0.43
CA GLY A 56 -2.21 -0.54 -0.98
C GLY A 56 -3.66 -0.97 -1.25
N ASP A 57 -4.04 -0.89 -2.53
CA ASP A 57 -5.35 -1.23 -3.09
C ASP A 57 -6.50 -0.34 -2.57
N ALA A 58 -6.42 0.94 -2.92
CA ALA A 58 -7.50 1.90 -2.65
C ALA A 58 -8.76 1.59 -3.46
N TYR A 59 -8.58 1.17 -4.71
CA TYR A 59 -9.66 0.89 -5.65
C TYR A 59 -9.59 -0.56 -6.12
N LYS A 60 -10.71 -1.10 -6.57
CA LYS A 60 -10.75 -2.41 -7.21
C LYS A 60 -10.43 -2.34 -8.70
N ASP A 61 -10.81 -1.26 -9.36
CA ASP A 61 -10.50 -1.02 -10.76
C ASP A 61 -9.21 -0.19 -10.89
N ARG A 62 -8.32 -0.61 -11.79
CA ARG A 62 -7.08 0.11 -12.12
C ARG A 62 -7.31 1.48 -12.79
N THR A 63 -8.53 1.72 -13.24
CA THR A 63 -9.01 2.99 -13.79
C THR A 63 -10.29 3.43 -13.07
N PRO A 64 -10.18 3.81 -11.78
CA PRO A 64 -11.35 4.11 -10.98
C PRO A 64 -12.13 5.30 -11.55
N ALA A 65 -13.47 5.21 -11.50
CA ALA A 65 -14.32 6.31 -11.92
C ALA A 65 -14.05 7.55 -11.04
N PRO A 66 -14.16 8.78 -11.61
CA PRO A 66 -13.91 10.03 -10.88
C PRO A 66 -14.71 10.17 -9.58
N THR A 67 -15.91 9.56 -9.52
CA THR A 67 -16.72 9.54 -8.30
C THR A 67 -16.02 8.85 -7.14
N PHE A 68 -15.34 7.70 -7.39
CA PHE A 68 -14.61 6.97 -6.34
C PHE A 68 -13.32 7.67 -5.96
N GLN A 69 -12.62 8.24 -6.94
CA GLN A 69 -11.44 9.09 -6.67
C GLN A 69 -11.82 10.26 -5.75
N ARG A 70 -12.95 10.92 -6.03
CA ARG A 70 -13.48 11.98 -5.18
C ARG A 70 -13.79 11.49 -3.76
N GLU A 71 -14.45 10.35 -3.62
CA GLU A 71 -14.84 9.83 -2.30
C GLU A 71 -13.64 9.38 -1.47
N TRP A 72 -12.67 8.74 -2.09
CA TRP A 72 -11.39 8.43 -1.46
C TRP A 72 -10.66 9.72 -1.06
N GLY A 73 -10.51 10.65 -2.02
CA GLY A 73 -9.81 11.91 -1.82
C GLY A 73 -10.37 12.74 -0.67
N ARG A 74 -11.69 12.81 -0.52
CA ARG A 74 -12.32 13.49 0.61
C ARG A 74 -11.82 12.98 1.96
N ARG A 75 -11.59 11.67 2.08
CA ARG A 75 -11.14 11.01 3.32
C ARG A 75 -9.67 11.27 3.60
N ILE A 76 -8.84 11.16 2.58
CA ILE A 76 -7.42 11.50 2.71
C ILE A 76 -7.22 12.97 3.06
N ILE A 77 -7.96 13.87 2.41
CA ILE A 77 -7.92 15.33 2.72
C ILE A 77 -8.43 15.62 4.14
N ARG A 78 -9.39 14.85 4.68
CA ARG A 78 -9.81 15.00 6.08
C ARG A 78 -8.67 14.69 7.05
N LEU A 79 -7.90 13.63 6.80
CA LEU A 79 -6.70 13.29 7.60
C LEU A 79 -5.63 14.39 7.48
N SER A 80 -5.31 14.80 6.25
CA SER A 80 -4.36 15.87 5.99
C SER A 80 -4.72 17.16 6.74
N ARG A 81 -5.99 17.61 6.65
CA ARG A 81 -6.51 18.80 7.35
C ARG A 81 -6.53 18.67 8.87
N ALA A 82 -6.62 17.44 9.38
CA ALA A 82 -6.48 17.15 10.81
C ALA A 82 -5.02 17.14 11.27
N GLY A 83 -4.06 17.38 10.37
CA GLY A 83 -2.63 17.35 10.66
C GLY A 83 -2.09 15.94 10.89
N ILE A 84 -2.79 14.91 10.41
CA ILE A 84 -2.37 13.50 10.56
C ILE A 84 -1.63 13.08 9.29
N PRO A 85 -0.32 12.78 9.39
CA PRO A 85 0.45 12.25 8.28
C PRO A 85 -0.11 10.94 7.74
N CYS A 86 -0.10 10.81 6.41
CA CYS A 86 -0.57 9.62 5.70
C CYS A 86 0.54 9.11 4.77
N VAL A 87 0.94 7.85 4.94
CA VAL A 87 1.79 7.14 3.98
C VAL A 87 0.91 6.17 3.21
N LEU A 88 0.85 6.35 1.88
CA LEU A 88 -0.01 5.58 0.98
C LEU A 88 0.87 4.72 0.06
N LEU A 89 0.92 3.41 0.27
CA LEU A 89 1.56 2.48 -0.65
C LEU A 89 0.64 2.22 -1.84
N ILE A 90 1.25 2.01 -3.00
CA ILE A 90 0.54 1.57 -4.20
C ILE A 90 0.36 0.05 -4.14
N GLY A 91 -0.88 -0.39 -4.36
CA GLY A 91 -1.23 -1.79 -4.57
C GLY A 91 -1.32 -2.18 -6.05
N ASN A 92 -1.62 -3.44 -6.33
CA ASN A 92 -1.70 -3.94 -7.71
C ASN A 92 -2.93 -3.41 -8.47
N HIS A 93 -3.98 -3.05 -7.76
CA HIS A 93 -5.18 -2.44 -8.33
C HIS A 93 -5.04 -0.91 -8.48
N ASP A 94 -4.07 -0.29 -7.85
CA ASP A 94 -3.82 1.15 -8.00
C ASP A 94 -2.96 1.45 -9.24
N LEU A 95 -2.20 0.47 -9.74
CA LEU A 95 -1.35 0.63 -10.93
C LEU A 95 -2.16 0.67 -12.22
N SER A 96 -1.86 1.62 -13.10
CA SER A 96 -2.41 1.63 -14.45
C SER A 96 -2.03 0.35 -15.22
N PRO A 97 -2.95 -0.23 -16.00
CA PRO A 97 -2.66 -1.38 -16.85
C PRO A 97 -1.69 -1.08 -17.99
N ALA A 98 -1.44 0.19 -18.29
CA ALA A 98 -0.57 0.62 -19.38
C ALA A 98 0.69 1.33 -18.86
N LEU A 99 1.85 0.94 -19.39
CA LEU A 99 3.12 1.61 -19.11
C LEU A 99 3.05 3.10 -19.45
N GLY A 100 3.64 3.93 -18.60
CA GLY A 100 3.69 5.38 -18.80
C GLY A 100 2.41 6.15 -18.46
N ARG A 101 1.37 5.48 -17.96
CA ARG A 101 0.19 6.13 -17.41
C ARG A 101 0.32 6.33 -15.92
N ALA A 102 -0.26 7.43 -15.43
CA ALA A 102 -0.38 7.71 -14.01
C ALA A 102 -1.10 6.57 -13.27
N HIS A 103 -0.65 6.25 -12.07
CA HIS A 103 -1.38 5.37 -11.16
C HIS A 103 -2.49 6.15 -10.42
N ALA A 104 -3.46 5.43 -9.87
CA ALA A 104 -4.68 6.04 -9.31
C ALA A 104 -4.45 7.02 -8.15
N LEU A 105 -3.32 6.93 -7.44
CA LEU A 105 -2.98 7.82 -6.33
C LEU A 105 -1.92 8.89 -6.69
N GLN A 106 -1.51 8.99 -7.96
CA GLN A 106 -0.45 9.94 -8.37
C GLN A 106 -0.87 11.40 -8.26
N GLU A 107 -2.17 11.66 -8.26
CA GLU A 107 -2.71 13.01 -8.08
C GLU A 107 -2.25 13.67 -6.77
N TYR A 108 -2.10 12.91 -5.68
CA TYR A 108 -1.62 13.44 -4.39
C TYR A 108 -0.19 13.94 -4.46
N GLN A 109 0.67 13.25 -5.23
CA GLN A 109 2.05 13.68 -5.49
C GLN A 109 2.06 14.94 -6.36
N THR A 110 1.25 14.96 -7.43
CA THR A 110 1.19 16.08 -8.38
C THR A 110 0.64 17.35 -7.74
N LEU A 111 -0.33 17.21 -6.84
CA LEU A 111 -0.95 18.33 -6.12
C LEU A 111 -0.19 18.70 -4.84
N GLU A 112 0.88 17.98 -4.52
CA GLU A 112 1.70 18.20 -3.32
C GLU A 112 0.82 18.31 -2.05
N VAL A 113 -0.11 17.35 -1.91
CA VAL A 113 -1.07 17.37 -0.80
C VAL A 113 -0.33 17.29 0.54
N GLU A 114 -0.50 18.29 1.37
CA GLU A 114 0.16 18.40 2.66
C GLU A 114 -0.11 17.16 3.55
N ASN A 115 0.89 16.70 4.27
CA ASN A 115 0.84 15.51 5.12
C ASN A 115 0.49 14.19 4.39
N VAL A 116 0.63 14.11 3.08
CA VAL A 116 0.39 12.89 2.31
C VAL A 116 1.62 12.49 1.51
N LEU A 117 2.13 11.30 1.78
CA LEU A 117 3.26 10.71 1.07
C LEU A 117 2.81 9.46 0.33
N VAL A 118 2.93 9.45 -0.99
CA VAL A 118 2.63 8.28 -1.82
C VAL A 118 3.91 7.53 -2.16
N ILE A 119 3.90 6.23 -2.01
CA ILE A 119 5.04 5.34 -2.25
C ILE A 119 4.72 4.43 -3.43
N ASP A 120 5.36 4.71 -4.56
CA ASP A 120 5.23 3.98 -5.83
C ASP A 120 6.48 3.14 -6.18
N LYS A 121 7.55 3.27 -5.38
CA LYS A 121 8.80 2.52 -5.54
C LYS A 121 9.33 2.08 -4.17
N PRO A 122 10.06 0.94 -4.12
CA PRO A 122 10.70 0.52 -2.87
C PRO A 122 11.67 1.58 -2.37
N ARG A 123 11.55 1.94 -1.12
CA ARG A 123 12.46 2.86 -0.45
C ARG A 123 12.44 2.72 1.06
N LEU A 124 13.57 3.05 1.68
CA LEU A 124 13.67 3.26 3.11
C LEU A 124 13.27 4.71 3.43
N LEU A 125 12.20 4.88 4.19
CA LEU A 125 11.74 6.17 4.69
C LEU A 125 12.36 6.40 6.08
N ARG A 126 12.88 7.60 6.29
CA ARG A 126 13.49 8.06 7.54
C ARG A 126 12.65 9.17 8.16
N PRO A 127 12.95 9.61 9.41
CA PRO A 127 12.20 10.69 10.05
C PRO A 127 11.99 11.93 9.16
N ASP A 128 12.99 12.34 8.38
CA ASP A 128 12.89 13.48 7.46
C ASP A 128 11.87 13.24 6.33
N ASP A 129 11.71 12.00 5.88
CA ASP A 129 10.68 11.62 4.91
C ASP A 129 9.30 11.45 5.56
N LEU A 130 9.26 11.25 6.87
CA LEU A 130 8.08 10.90 7.66
C LEU A 130 7.60 12.06 8.54
N PHE A 131 7.68 13.28 8.03
CA PHE A 131 7.16 14.48 8.71
C PHE A 131 7.81 14.72 10.09
N GLY A 132 9.04 14.26 10.29
CA GLY A 132 9.77 14.37 11.57
C GLY A 132 9.40 13.30 12.61
N LEU A 133 8.57 12.32 12.28
CA LEU A 133 8.23 11.22 13.20
C LEU A 133 9.46 10.35 13.49
N PRO A 134 9.73 9.99 14.77
CA PRO A 134 10.84 9.14 15.15
C PRO A 134 10.57 7.67 14.77
N LEU A 135 10.53 7.38 13.50
CA LEU A 135 10.13 6.11 12.89
C LEU A 135 10.92 5.89 11.60
N GLN A 136 11.13 4.64 11.23
CA GLN A 136 11.68 4.23 9.94
C GLN A 136 10.73 3.23 9.28
N ILE A 137 10.47 3.39 7.97
CA ILE A 137 9.61 2.47 7.22
C ILE A 137 10.36 1.94 6.01
N MET A 138 10.53 0.63 5.95
CA MET A 138 10.93 -0.09 4.75
C MET A 138 9.68 -0.29 3.90
N ALA A 139 9.49 0.52 2.88
CA ALA A 139 8.28 0.53 2.07
C ALA A 139 8.47 -0.25 0.77
N ILE A 140 7.67 -1.28 0.57
CA ILE A 140 7.65 -2.13 -0.63
C ILE A 140 6.24 -2.08 -1.23
N PRO A 141 5.93 -1.10 -2.09
CA PRO A 141 4.67 -1.06 -2.82
C PRO A 141 4.60 -2.22 -3.81
N TRP A 142 3.43 -2.44 -4.40
CA TRP A 142 3.32 -3.40 -5.49
C TRP A 142 4.16 -2.96 -6.70
N ILE A 143 4.93 -3.90 -7.20
CA ILE A 143 5.74 -3.69 -8.41
C ILE A 143 5.38 -4.78 -9.40
N SER A 144 5.02 -4.40 -10.61
CA SER A 144 4.80 -5.39 -11.66
C SER A 144 6.09 -6.17 -11.93
N ARG A 145 5.95 -7.46 -12.24
CA ARG A 145 7.09 -8.32 -12.56
C ARG A 145 7.98 -7.72 -13.66
N SER A 146 7.38 -7.16 -14.71
CA SER A 146 8.12 -6.50 -15.79
C SER A 146 8.90 -5.28 -15.35
N SER A 147 8.32 -4.45 -14.48
CA SER A 147 9.02 -3.29 -13.92
C SER A 147 10.14 -3.71 -12.98
N LEU A 148 9.93 -4.77 -12.21
CA LEU A 148 10.93 -5.31 -11.29
C LEU A 148 12.11 -5.92 -12.05
N MET A 149 11.84 -6.71 -13.09
CA MET A 149 12.88 -7.26 -13.97
C MET A 149 13.73 -6.16 -14.60
N ALA A 150 13.09 -5.10 -15.12
CA ALA A 150 13.78 -3.98 -15.73
C ALA A 150 14.62 -3.20 -14.69
N HIS A 151 14.08 -2.96 -13.51
CA HIS A 151 14.75 -2.20 -12.45
C HIS A 151 15.94 -2.96 -11.86
N LEU A 152 15.79 -4.27 -11.65
CA LEU A 152 16.81 -5.15 -11.06
C LEU A 152 17.78 -5.69 -12.12
N GLN A 153 17.62 -5.34 -13.39
CA GLN A 153 18.44 -5.82 -14.51
C GLN A 153 18.49 -7.36 -14.59
N ILE A 154 17.36 -8.01 -14.34
CA ILE A 154 17.25 -9.46 -14.39
C ILE A 154 17.37 -9.93 -15.84
N SER A 155 18.31 -10.80 -16.09
CA SER A 155 18.60 -11.39 -17.41
C SER A 155 18.05 -12.80 -17.59
N ALA A 156 17.55 -13.43 -16.53
CA ALA A 156 16.96 -14.75 -16.60
C ALA A 156 15.74 -14.78 -17.53
N THR A 157 15.61 -15.86 -18.30
CA THR A 157 14.49 -16.05 -19.24
C THR A 157 13.50 -17.11 -18.76
N GLU A 158 13.95 -18.03 -17.90
CA GLU A 158 13.12 -19.09 -17.36
C GLU A 158 12.28 -18.60 -16.17
N PRO A 159 10.97 -18.84 -16.14
CA PRO A 159 10.07 -18.26 -15.14
C PRO A 159 10.47 -18.51 -13.68
N HIS A 160 10.97 -19.72 -13.36
CA HIS A 160 11.41 -20.05 -12.00
C HIS A 160 12.69 -19.31 -11.59
N LYS A 161 13.66 -19.20 -12.50
CA LYS A 161 14.90 -18.46 -12.25
C LYS A 161 14.66 -16.97 -12.08
N ILE A 162 13.71 -16.41 -12.85
CA ILE A 162 13.30 -15.02 -12.67
C ILE A 162 12.74 -14.81 -11.26
N HIS A 163 11.92 -15.74 -10.78
CA HIS A 163 11.31 -15.64 -9.46
C HIS A 163 12.37 -15.71 -8.35
N GLU A 164 13.26 -16.67 -8.43
CA GLU A 164 14.39 -16.82 -7.49
C GLU A 164 15.30 -15.58 -7.48
N GLU A 165 15.62 -15.03 -8.64
CA GLU A 165 16.46 -13.83 -8.75
C GLU A 165 15.76 -12.58 -8.18
N ILE A 166 14.45 -12.44 -8.42
CA ILE A 166 13.65 -11.37 -7.80
C ILE A 166 13.66 -11.46 -6.28
N GLU A 167 13.39 -12.66 -5.73
CA GLU A 167 13.39 -12.87 -4.28
C GLU A 167 14.76 -12.56 -3.68
N GLN A 168 15.83 -13.04 -4.31
CA GLN A 168 17.20 -12.79 -3.86
C GLN A 168 17.52 -11.28 -3.85
N ARG A 169 17.19 -10.56 -4.93
CA ARG A 169 17.42 -9.11 -5.03
C ARG A 169 16.65 -8.33 -3.99
N LEU A 170 15.39 -8.70 -3.73
CA LEU A 170 14.61 -8.06 -2.67
C LEU A 170 15.22 -8.31 -1.29
N GLN A 171 15.70 -9.52 -1.03
CA GLN A 171 16.42 -9.81 0.21
C GLN A 171 17.69 -8.94 0.35
N GLU A 172 18.47 -8.80 -0.72
CA GLU A 172 19.67 -7.95 -0.73
C GLU A 172 19.31 -6.49 -0.42
N ILE A 173 18.28 -5.95 -1.06
CA ILE A 173 17.80 -4.56 -0.82
C ILE A 173 17.38 -4.38 0.64
N VAL A 174 16.59 -5.30 1.19
CA VAL A 174 16.12 -5.18 2.57
C VAL A 174 17.26 -5.35 3.56
N GLN A 175 18.22 -6.26 3.30
CA GLN A 175 19.42 -6.37 4.14
C GLN A 175 20.28 -5.11 4.08
N ASP A 176 20.34 -4.46 2.92
CA ASP A 176 21.01 -3.16 2.81
C ASP A 176 20.29 -2.08 3.61
N TRP A 177 18.97 -2.03 3.56
CA TRP A 177 18.19 -1.11 4.39
C TRP A 177 18.42 -1.35 5.89
N PHE A 178 18.46 -2.62 6.35
CA PHE A 178 18.77 -2.92 7.74
C PHE A 178 20.15 -2.42 8.18
N ARG A 179 21.13 -2.35 7.27
CA ARG A 179 22.44 -1.73 7.57
C ARG A 179 22.35 -0.21 7.72
N GLN A 180 21.33 0.40 7.12
CA GLN A 180 21.12 1.85 7.08
C GLN A 180 20.14 2.35 8.16
N THR A 181 19.41 1.46 8.84
CA THR A 181 18.48 1.83 9.90
C THR A 181 19.21 2.22 11.18
N ASP A 182 18.66 3.21 11.90
CA ASP A 182 19.05 3.53 13.27
C ASP A 182 18.35 2.56 14.24
N ARG A 183 19.14 1.86 15.05
CA ARG A 183 18.65 0.87 16.02
C ARG A 183 17.89 1.49 17.20
N ASN A 184 17.96 2.80 17.37
CA ASN A 184 17.23 3.51 18.42
C ASN A 184 15.81 3.93 17.96
N LEU A 185 15.47 3.75 16.69
CA LEU A 185 14.18 4.09 16.14
C LEU A 185 13.39 2.82 15.76
N PRO A 186 12.08 2.81 16.02
CA PRO A 186 11.22 1.73 15.54
C PRO A 186 11.34 1.56 14.04
N THR A 187 11.37 0.31 13.59
CA THR A 187 11.46 -0.06 12.17
C THR A 187 10.22 -0.85 11.77
N VAL A 188 9.48 -0.32 10.79
CA VAL A 188 8.28 -0.95 10.22
C VAL A 188 8.59 -1.44 8.81
N LEU A 189 8.20 -2.67 8.49
CA LEU A 189 8.10 -3.12 7.10
C LEU A 189 6.66 -2.89 6.63
N ALA A 190 6.48 -2.06 5.61
CA ALA A 190 5.19 -1.84 4.96
C ALA A 190 5.24 -2.42 3.55
N ALA A 191 4.36 -3.37 3.23
CA ALA A 191 4.40 -4.02 1.94
C ALA A 191 3.01 -4.35 1.39
N HIS A 192 2.85 -4.19 0.07
CA HIS A 192 1.71 -4.74 -0.67
C HIS A 192 2.20 -5.94 -1.47
N ALA A 193 2.16 -7.14 -0.86
CA ALA A 193 2.75 -8.35 -1.40
C ALA A 193 2.22 -9.61 -0.72
N THR A 194 2.38 -10.73 -1.39
CA THR A 194 2.20 -12.05 -0.80
C THR A 194 3.38 -12.38 0.13
N VAL A 195 3.13 -13.15 1.17
CA VAL A 195 4.17 -13.69 2.05
C VAL A 195 4.25 -15.20 1.88
N GLN A 196 5.48 -15.73 1.80
CA GLN A 196 5.73 -17.17 1.71
C GLN A 196 5.10 -17.91 2.90
N GLY A 197 4.26 -18.90 2.59
CA GLY A 197 3.52 -19.67 3.59
C GLY A 197 2.20 -19.06 4.04
N ALA A 198 1.79 -17.93 3.47
CA ALA A 198 0.44 -17.39 3.68
C ALA A 198 -0.62 -18.39 3.23
N ARG A 199 -1.74 -18.45 3.99
CA ARG A 199 -2.91 -19.25 3.62
C ARG A 199 -3.89 -18.35 2.89
N TYR A 200 -4.17 -18.69 1.66
CA TYR A 200 -5.14 -17.99 0.83
C TYR A 200 -6.56 -18.42 1.17
N GLY A 201 -7.50 -17.49 1.09
CA GLY A 201 -8.92 -17.75 1.08
C GLY A 201 -9.39 -18.36 -0.26
N ARG A 202 -10.54 -17.91 -0.78
CA ARG A 202 -11.11 -18.40 -2.06
C ARG A 202 -10.33 -17.93 -3.31
N GLU A 203 -9.41 -17.01 -3.18
CA GLU A 203 -8.67 -16.35 -4.28
C GLU A 203 -7.47 -17.16 -4.80
N ARG A 204 -7.25 -18.35 -4.24
CA ARG A 204 -6.10 -19.23 -4.54
C ARG A 204 -5.88 -19.52 -6.04
N SER A 205 -6.91 -19.40 -6.86
CA SER A 205 -6.85 -19.77 -8.28
C SER A 205 -6.43 -18.62 -9.22
N ILE A 206 -6.43 -17.37 -8.75
CA ILE A 206 -6.21 -16.20 -9.61
C ILE A 206 -4.74 -15.73 -9.57
N MET A 207 -3.99 -16.08 -8.53
CA MET A 207 -2.71 -15.47 -8.19
C MET A 207 -1.47 -16.33 -8.50
N LEU A 208 -1.62 -17.49 -9.14
CA LEU A 208 -0.49 -18.37 -9.45
C LEU A 208 0.41 -17.77 -10.55
N GLY A 209 1.55 -17.22 -10.15
CA GLY A 209 2.70 -16.99 -11.03
C GLY A 209 3.13 -15.56 -11.33
N ASN A 210 2.38 -14.54 -10.89
CA ASN A 210 2.72 -13.13 -11.15
C ASN A 210 2.95 -12.28 -9.89
N ASP A 211 2.77 -12.85 -8.69
CA ASP A 211 2.82 -12.10 -7.44
C ASP A 211 4.24 -11.90 -6.94
N LEU A 212 4.45 -10.75 -6.32
CA LEU A 212 5.61 -10.50 -5.50
C LEU A 212 5.46 -11.28 -4.19
N VAL A 213 6.31 -12.30 -4.00
CA VAL A 213 6.31 -13.11 -2.78
C VAL A 213 7.47 -12.70 -1.88
N LEU A 214 7.17 -12.21 -0.71
CA LEU A 214 8.18 -11.91 0.31
C LEU A 214 8.56 -13.17 1.07
N PRO A 215 9.85 -13.45 1.27
CA PRO A 215 10.30 -14.56 2.09
C PRO A 215 9.76 -14.47 3.52
N GLY A 216 9.28 -15.59 4.06
CA GLY A 216 8.79 -15.64 5.43
C GLY A 216 9.85 -15.31 6.49
N SER A 217 11.13 -15.48 6.17
CA SER A 217 12.25 -15.07 7.03
C SER A 217 12.36 -13.54 7.15
N LEU A 218 12.02 -12.81 6.10
CA LEU A 218 12.07 -11.35 6.07
C LEU A 218 11.01 -10.73 6.98
N VAL A 219 9.78 -11.22 6.92
CA VAL A 219 8.68 -10.70 7.73
C VAL A 219 8.76 -11.10 9.21
N ARG A 220 9.61 -12.08 9.52
CA ARG A 220 9.88 -12.53 10.90
C ARG A 220 11.21 -12.04 11.44
N ASP A 221 11.87 -11.11 10.76
CA ASP A 221 13.14 -10.57 11.21
C ASP A 221 12.94 -9.79 12.51
N ASN A 222 13.74 -10.11 13.53
CA ASN A 222 13.62 -9.52 14.87
C ASN A 222 14.07 -8.06 14.96
N ARG A 223 14.56 -7.48 13.88
CA ARG A 223 14.87 -6.06 13.74
C ARG A 223 13.65 -5.23 13.37
N LEU A 224 12.55 -5.87 13.02
CA LEU A 224 11.28 -5.21 12.72
C LEU A 224 10.41 -5.15 13.98
N ASP A 225 9.91 -3.98 14.31
CA ASP A 225 8.95 -3.78 15.39
C ASP A 225 7.52 -4.07 14.95
N TYR A 226 7.23 -3.86 13.66
CA TYR A 226 5.92 -4.12 13.07
C TYR A 226 6.01 -4.43 11.58
N VAL A 227 5.07 -5.25 11.10
CA VAL A 227 4.92 -5.56 9.66
C VAL A 227 3.51 -5.23 9.23
N ALA A 228 3.37 -4.22 8.36
CA ALA A 228 2.12 -3.75 7.78
C ALA A 228 1.96 -4.34 6.37
N LEU A 229 1.02 -5.26 6.21
CA LEU A 229 0.78 -5.95 4.93
C LEU A 229 -0.58 -5.60 4.34
N GLY A 230 -0.67 -5.54 3.04
CA GLY A 230 -1.86 -5.57 2.22
C GLY A 230 -1.76 -6.69 1.18
N HIS A 231 -2.80 -6.87 0.35
CA HIS A 231 -2.89 -7.79 -0.79
C HIS A 231 -3.60 -9.12 -0.52
N ILE A 232 -3.40 -9.76 0.60
CA ILE A 232 -4.05 -11.04 0.93
C ILE A 232 -5.14 -10.79 1.97
N HIS A 233 -6.39 -11.12 1.61
CA HIS A 233 -7.55 -11.02 2.49
C HIS A 233 -8.10 -12.37 2.92
#